data_03ec408737dd9a815b35bf53137a8001
#
_entry.id   03ec408737dd9a815b35bf53137a8001
#
_cell.length_a   1.000
_cell.length_b   1.000
_cell.length_c   1.000
_cell.angle_alpha   90.00
_cell.angle_beta   90.00
_cell.angle_gamma   90.00
#
_symmetry.space_group_name_H-M   'P 1'
#
loop_
_entity.id
_entity.type
_entity.pdbx_description
1 polymer ?
#
loop_
_entity_poly.entity_id
_entity_poly.type
_entity_poly.pdbx_seq_one_letter_code
_entity_poly.pdbx_strand_id
1 'polypeptide(L)'
;MMNADPQQYPGEIIEKDLASGKLDAAIVWGPIAGYFAKRVTSPVLQVLPLKSEPGIKFDYQMAMGVRYGERDWKQQIEGLLESRQAEIQAILKEFGVALVDASFEERKN
;
A
#
# COMPACT_ATOMS: atom_id res chain seq x y z
N MET A 1 0.25 -14.78 9.63
CA MET A 1 -0.55 -15.90 9.76
C MET A 1 -0.45 -16.81 8.57
N MET A 2 -0.33 -17.99 8.83
CA MET A 2 -0.25 -18.91 7.77
C MET A 2 -1.61 -19.24 7.28
N ASN A 3 -1.80 -19.13 6.04
CA ASN A 3 -3.07 -19.49 5.49
C ASN A 3 -3.18 -20.97 5.43
N ALA A 4 -4.07 -21.49 6.19
CA ALA A 4 -4.37 -22.87 6.07
C ALA A 4 -5.02 -23.16 4.76
N ASP A 5 -5.82 -22.22 4.29
CA ASP A 5 -6.50 -22.42 3.03
C ASP A 5 -5.73 -21.72 1.95
N PRO A 6 -5.41 -22.41 0.89
CA PRO A 6 -4.70 -21.77 -0.18
C PRO A 6 -5.60 -20.74 -0.83
N GLN A 7 -5.12 -19.58 -0.93
CA GLN A 7 -5.79 -18.55 -1.68
C GLN A 7 -5.13 -18.46 -3.02
N GLN A 8 -5.90 -18.21 -4.03
CA GLN A 8 -5.37 -18.14 -5.36
C GLN A 8 -4.63 -16.86 -5.60
N TYR A 9 -4.98 -15.80 -4.86
CA TYR A 9 -4.28 -14.54 -4.99
C TYR A 9 -4.57 -13.70 -3.75
N PRO A 10 -3.70 -12.75 -3.45
CA PRO A 10 -3.81 -12.02 -2.19
C PRO A 10 -5.10 -11.23 -2.03
N GLY A 11 -5.71 -10.83 -3.12
CA GLY A 11 -6.93 -10.02 -3.02
C GLY A 11 -8.20 -10.82 -2.92
N GLU A 12 -8.10 -12.14 -2.85
CA GLU A 12 -9.30 -12.96 -2.86
C GLU A 12 -10.22 -12.65 -1.70
N ILE A 13 -9.65 -12.35 -0.55
CA ILE A 13 -10.45 -12.03 0.61
C ILE A 13 -11.31 -10.80 0.37
N ILE A 14 -10.84 -9.89 -0.46
CA ILE A 14 -11.58 -8.68 -0.77
C ILE A 14 -12.58 -8.93 -1.86
N GLU A 15 -12.15 -9.55 -2.94
CA GLU A 15 -13.01 -9.70 -4.10
C GLU A 15 -14.10 -10.75 -3.91
N LYS A 16 -13.84 -11.72 -3.07
CA LYS A 16 -14.82 -12.78 -2.87
C LYS A 16 -15.47 -12.71 -1.51
N ASP A 17 -14.69 -12.77 -0.46
CA ASP A 17 -15.28 -12.91 0.88
C ASP A 17 -15.94 -11.64 1.36
N LEU A 18 -15.27 -10.51 1.18
CA LEU A 18 -15.84 -9.25 1.62
C LEU A 18 -16.97 -8.81 0.68
N ALA A 19 -16.77 -8.96 -0.60
CA ALA A 19 -17.77 -8.52 -1.56
C ALA A 19 -19.06 -9.34 -1.45
N SER A 20 -18.96 -10.61 -1.12
CA SER A 20 -20.13 -11.45 -1.02
C SER A 20 -20.86 -11.33 0.31
N GLY A 21 -20.28 -10.60 1.25
CA GLY A 21 -20.91 -10.47 2.57
C GLY A 21 -20.52 -11.55 3.53
N LYS A 22 -19.59 -12.42 3.14
CA LYS A 22 -19.11 -13.44 4.05
C LYS A 22 -18.34 -12.81 5.19
N LEU A 23 -17.69 -11.69 4.94
CA LEU A 23 -17.00 -10.89 5.93
C LEU A 23 -17.59 -9.50 5.93
N ASP A 24 -17.60 -8.87 7.09
CA ASP A 24 -18.08 -7.49 7.20
C ASP A 24 -16.97 -6.50 7.01
N ALA A 25 -15.74 -6.87 7.38
CA ALA A 25 -14.59 -5.99 7.26
C ALA A 25 -13.33 -6.83 7.23
N ALA A 26 -12.28 -6.26 6.70
CA ALA A 26 -10.98 -6.94 6.64
C ALA A 26 -9.89 -5.91 6.84
N ILE A 27 -8.82 -6.30 7.50
CA ILE A 27 -7.65 -5.47 7.66
C ILE A 27 -6.56 -6.10 6.83
N VAL A 28 -6.12 -5.38 5.81
CA VAL A 28 -5.13 -5.91 4.89
C VAL A 28 -4.14 -4.81 4.54
N TRP A 29 -3.05 -5.19 3.92
CA TRP A 29 -2.04 -4.24 3.51
C TRP A 29 -2.63 -3.27 2.49
N GLY A 30 -2.27 -1.97 2.64
CA GLY A 30 -2.91 -0.91 1.89
C GLY A 30 -2.92 -1.07 0.39
N PRO A 31 -1.80 -1.37 -0.26
CA PRO A 31 -1.82 -1.52 -1.71
C PRO A 31 -2.73 -2.63 -2.19
N ILE A 32 -2.81 -3.73 -1.45
CA ILE A 32 -3.73 -4.80 -1.79
C ILE A 32 -5.16 -4.33 -1.59
N ALA A 33 -5.42 -3.67 -0.47
CA ALA A 33 -6.76 -3.19 -0.18
C ALA A 33 -7.24 -2.23 -1.25
N GLY A 34 -6.42 -1.26 -1.60
CA GLY A 34 -6.84 -0.23 -2.53
C GLY A 34 -7.10 -0.77 -3.91
N TYR A 35 -6.19 -1.60 -4.40
CA TYR A 35 -6.33 -2.12 -5.74
C TYR A 35 -7.57 -3.01 -5.89
N PHE A 36 -7.74 -3.95 -4.97
CA PHE A 36 -8.82 -4.90 -5.12
C PHE A 36 -10.17 -4.32 -4.72
N ALA A 37 -10.20 -3.37 -3.77
CA ALA A 37 -11.45 -2.73 -3.44
C ALA A 37 -11.98 -1.91 -4.61
N LYS A 38 -11.08 -1.29 -5.36
CA LYS A 38 -11.49 -0.50 -6.49
C LYS A 38 -12.13 -1.36 -7.58
N ARG A 39 -11.76 -2.62 -7.65
CA ARG A 39 -12.32 -3.52 -8.65
C ARG A 39 -13.70 -4.01 -8.29
N VAL A 40 -14.10 -3.90 -7.04
CA VAL A 40 -15.41 -4.35 -6.61
C VAL A 40 -16.37 -3.18 -6.72
N THR A 41 -17.34 -3.29 -7.62
CA THR A 41 -18.27 -2.20 -7.85
C THR A 41 -19.58 -2.38 -7.14
N SER A 42 -19.89 -3.59 -6.71
CA SER A 42 -21.13 -3.84 -6.00
C SER A 42 -20.92 -4.97 -5.01
N PRO A 43 -20.96 -4.68 -3.72
CA PRO A 43 -21.14 -3.35 -3.13
C PRO A 43 -19.89 -2.51 -3.26
N VAL A 44 -20.05 -1.22 -3.04
CA VAL A 44 -18.90 -0.34 -3.03
C VAL A 44 -18.16 -0.53 -1.72
N LEU A 45 -16.89 -0.79 -1.81
CA LEU A 45 -16.07 -1.00 -0.63
C LEU A 45 -15.28 0.26 -0.30
N GLN A 46 -15.17 0.53 0.97
CA GLN A 46 -14.46 1.71 1.43
C GLN A 46 -13.16 1.31 2.08
N VAL A 47 -12.09 1.97 1.72
CA VAL A 47 -10.78 1.69 2.27
C VAL A 47 -10.41 2.83 3.20
N LEU A 48 -10.13 2.48 4.45
CA LEU A 48 -9.79 3.46 5.46
C LEU A 48 -8.40 3.15 5.99
N PRO A 49 -7.47 4.09 5.89
CA PRO A 49 -6.14 3.85 6.42
C PRO A 49 -6.17 3.78 7.95
N LEU A 50 -5.37 2.92 8.49
CA LEU A 50 -5.20 2.85 9.93
C LEU A 50 -4.06 3.76 10.31
N LYS A 51 -4.24 4.48 11.41
CA LYS A 51 -3.21 5.37 11.87
C LYS A 51 -2.29 4.66 12.83
N SER A 52 -1.02 4.98 12.74
CA SER A 52 -0.07 4.42 13.68
C SER A 52 -0.29 4.99 15.07
N GLU A 53 0.01 4.19 16.05
CA GLU A 53 -0.09 4.58 17.44
C GLU A 53 1.21 4.26 18.14
N PRO A 54 1.45 4.81 19.31
CA PRO A 54 2.67 4.47 20.03
C PRO A 54 2.80 2.96 20.20
N GLY A 55 3.89 2.44 19.72
CA GLY A 55 4.12 1.01 19.82
C GLY A 55 3.53 0.17 18.70
N ILE A 56 2.67 0.73 17.86
CA ILE A 56 2.07 0.00 16.77
C ILE A 56 2.15 0.84 15.51
N LYS A 57 2.80 0.31 14.50
CA LYS A 57 2.99 1.04 13.27
C LYS A 57 2.11 0.47 12.17
N PHE A 58 1.22 1.29 11.64
CA PHE A 58 0.31 0.87 10.59
C PHE A 58 0.57 1.55 9.26
N ASP A 59 1.47 2.53 9.20
CA ASP A 59 1.81 3.17 7.96
C ASP A 59 3.31 3.03 7.74
N TYR A 60 3.70 2.93 6.48
CA TYR A 60 5.07 2.59 6.13
C TYR A 60 5.53 3.42 4.97
N GLN A 61 6.81 3.68 4.92
CA GLN A 61 7.42 4.31 3.78
C GLN A 61 7.99 3.24 2.88
N MET A 62 7.67 3.32 1.60
CA MET A 62 8.20 2.39 0.64
C MET A 62 9.46 2.97 0.05
N ALA A 63 10.44 2.12 -0.15
CA ALA A 63 11.73 2.59 -0.61
C ALA A 63 12.32 1.58 -1.58
N MET A 64 13.26 2.03 -2.38
CA MET A 64 14.03 1.16 -3.23
C MET A 64 15.38 0.90 -2.58
N GLY A 65 15.88 -0.30 -2.77
CA GLY A 65 17.16 -0.66 -2.20
C GLY A 65 18.20 -0.89 -3.27
N VAL A 66 19.43 -0.55 -2.96
CA VAL A 66 20.55 -0.84 -3.84
C VAL A 66 21.60 -1.58 -3.04
N ARG A 67 22.53 -2.20 -3.75
CA ARG A 67 23.57 -2.94 -3.07
C ARG A 67 24.44 -2.01 -2.24
N TYR A 68 24.97 -2.56 -1.18
CA TYR A 68 25.87 -1.82 -0.33
C TYR A 68 27.08 -1.36 -1.13
N GLY A 69 27.47 -0.13 -0.93
CA GLY A 69 28.63 0.41 -1.64
C GLY A 69 28.31 1.09 -2.95
N GLU A 70 27.07 0.99 -3.44
CA GLU A 70 26.70 1.60 -4.71
C GLU A 70 26.18 3.02 -4.45
N ARG A 71 27.03 3.87 -3.93
CA ARG A 71 26.61 5.18 -3.51
C ARG A 71 26.17 6.08 -4.66
N ASP A 72 26.92 6.07 -5.76
CA ASP A 72 26.55 6.88 -6.89
C ASP A 72 25.24 6.46 -7.49
N TRP A 73 25.04 5.15 -7.57
CA TRP A 73 23.79 4.59 -8.08
C TRP A 73 22.61 4.98 -7.20
N LYS A 74 22.83 4.94 -5.90
CA LYS A 74 21.80 5.34 -4.96
C LYS A 74 21.40 6.80 -5.16
N GLN A 75 22.38 7.67 -5.36
CA GLN A 75 22.08 9.08 -5.57
C GLN A 75 21.33 9.32 -6.87
N GLN A 76 21.66 8.58 -7.91
CA GLN A 76 20.93 8.72 -9.16
C GLN A 76 19.49 8.31 -9.00
N ILE A 77 19.24 7.22 -8.31
CA ILE A 77 17.88 6.76 -8.09
C ILE A 77 17.11 7.75 -7.23
N GLU A 78 17.75 8.26 -6.18
CA GLU A 78 17.08 9.25 -5.34
C GLU A 78 16.67 10.48 -6.12
N GLY A 79 17.54 10.94 -7.01
CA GLY A 79 17.21 12.09 -7.84
C GLY A 79 16.05 11.81 -8.76
N LEU A 80 16.00 10.61 -9.34
CA LEU A 80 14.90 10.25 -10.21
C LEU A 80 13.59 10.14 -9.45
N LEU A 81 13.64 9.58 -8.26
CA LEU A 81 12.43 9.47 -7.45
C LEU A 81 11.89 10.84 -7.09
N GLU A 82 12.78 11.76 -6.73
CA GLU A 82 12.34 13.09 -6.40
C GLU A 82 11.75 13.82 -7.60
N SER A 83 12.41 13.70 -8.74
CA SER A 83 11.96 14.45 -9.90
C SER A 83 10.69 13.86 -10.50
N ARG A 84 10.40 12.61 -10.22
CA ARG A 84 9.21 11.97 -10.76
C ARG A 84 8.15 11.69 -9.72
N GLN A 85 8.22 12.39 -8.59
CA GLN A 85 7.32 12.11 -7.49
C GLN A 85 5.85 12.27 -7.89
N ALA A 86 5.55 13.29 -8.66
CA ALA A 86 4.18 13.53 -9.08
C ALA A 86 3.67 12.39 -9.98
N GLU A 87 4.53 11.88 -10.85
CA GLU A 87 4.14 10.79 -11.71
C GLU A 87 3.93 9.51 -10.93
N ILE A 88 4.80 9.26 -9.95
CA ILE A 88 4.67 8.08 -9.13
C ILE A 88 3.36 8.12 -8.35
N GLN A 89 3.05 9.26 -7.77
CA GLN A 89 1.80 9.38 -7.03
C GLN A 89 0.58 9.23 -7.92
N ALA A 90 0.66 9.72 -9.14
CA ALA A 90 -0.45 9.57 -10.06
C ALA A 90 -0.69 8.09 -10.39
N ILE A 91 0.38 7.34 -10.59
CA ILE A 91 0.25 5.92 -10.86
C ILE A 91 -0.34 5.19 -9.67
N LEU A 92 0.13 5.51 -8.47
CA LEU A 92 -0.40 4.85 -7.28
C LEU A 92 -1.88 5.14 -7.10
N LYS A 93 -2.29 6.37 -7.37
CA LYS A 93 -3.70 6.70 -7.28
C LYS A 93 -4.51 5.97 -8.32
N GLU A 94 -3.96 5.82 -9.50
CA GLU A 94 -4.66 5.11 -10.56
C GLU A 94 -4.93 3.67 -10.15
N PHE A 95 -4.04 3.07 -9.39
CA PHE A 95 -4.23 1.70 -8.94
C PHE A 95 -4.96 1.62 -7.61
N GLY A 96 -5.44 2.74 -7.10
CA GLY A 96 -6.24 2.72 -5.89
C GLY A 96 -5.46 2.65 -4.59
N VAL A 97 -4.17 2.88 -4.63
CA VAL A 97 -3.36 2.81 -3.43
C VAL A 97 -3.63 4.05 -2.58
N ALA A 98 -3.97 3.83 -1.31
CA ALA A 98 -4.22 4.93 -0.40
C ALA A 98 -2.89 5.51 0.04
N LEU A 99 -2.68 6.77 -0.26
CA LEU A 99 -1.46 7.44 0.13
C LEU A 99 -1.70 8.20 1.41
N VAL A 100 -0.88 7.92 2.41
CA VAL A 100 -0.96 8.61 3.66
C VAL A 100 -0.02 9.79 3.56
N ASP A 101 -0.47 10.92 3.99
CA ASP A 101 0.35 12.08 3.98
C ASP A 101 1.34 11.93 5.04
N ALA A 102 2.51 11.62 4.63
CA ALA A 102 3.35 11.27 5.53
C ALA A 102 3.93 12.23 6.29
N SER A 103 3.54 12.69 6.56
CA SER A 103 4.24 12.91 7.37
C SER A 103 5.58 13.11 7.06
N PHE A 104 5.84 14.13 6.54
CA PHE A 104 7.14 14.43 6.19
C PHE A 104 8.03 14.58 7.33
N GLU A 105 7.47 14.80 8.47
CA GLU A 105 8.27 14.88 9.66
C GLU A 105 9.07 13.64 9.85
N GLU A 106 8.47 12.54 9.51
CA GLU A 106 9.18 11.31 9.70
C GLU A 106 10.35 11.19 8.81
N ARG A 107 10.26 11.75 7.65
CA ARG A 107 11.35 11.62 6.74
C ARG A 107 12.53 12.48 7.10
N LYS A 108 12.32 13.42 7.95
CA LYS A 108 13.42 14.24 8.35
C LYS A 108 14.35 13.57 9.31
N ASN A 109 13.95 12.52 9.86
CA ASN A 109 14.81 11.84 10.81
C ASN A 109 15.80 10.92 10.12
#